data_862049a7b5d85e7b03f659323752892f
#
_entry.id   862049a7b5d85e7b03f659323752892f
#
_cell.length_a   1.000
_cell.length_b   1.000
_cell.length_c   1.000
_cell.angle_alpha   90.00
_cell.angle_beta   90.00
_cell.angle_gamma   90.00
#
_symmetry.space_group_name_H-M   'P 1'
#
loop_
_entity.id
_entity.type
_entity.pdbx_description
1 polymer ?
#
loop_
_entity_poly.entity_id
_entity_poly.type
_entity_poly.pdbx_seq_one_letter_code
_entity_poly.pdbx_strand_id
1 'polypeptide(L)'
;MIPKTLMLTFLSLLLLTSSLVNANELEVGSITTVTLGELHPTQPAIGYDQVYYKLGRFQADPKKQFDEICEANGQKGVSHFNTGSMPNIPNSFQCDKAVGTEKQAMKTIVIAPNGQYYLTDGHHTFNAFWQMRNGGKQFKVKVVVVKDYRALPTMTAFWKAMVKDGNTWLQNSTGDTITYQQLPTSLGMANFENDKYRSVMYYSRNVGWDKPNYPVPFLEFYWSKEVRKGIDLNRYDLTSVKGYRQAITDVSHYLLNMKSDNIGGSGKTAKEMGQFESFNQKGLIKLFNVKKGKVTYMLAYKNSL
;
A
#
# COMPACT_ATOMS: atom_id res chain seq x y z
N MET A 1 -59.52 39.42 59.28
CA MET A 1 -59.54 38.10 58.59
C MET A 1 -58.86 38.28 57.26
N ILE A 2 -57.61 37.76 57.08
CA ILE A 2 -56.82 37.83 55.87
C ILE A 2 -56.55 36.38 55.41
N PRO A 3 -56.95 35.96 54.24
CA PRO A 3 -56.65 34.60 53.79
C PRO A 3 -55.19 34.49 53.33
N LYS A 4 -54.49 33.43 53.75
CA LYS A 4 -53.17 33.06 53.38
C LYS A 4 -53.19 32.46 51.96
N THR A 5 -52.55 33.12 51.01
CA THR A 5 -52.30 32.58 49.64
C THR A 5 -51.14 31.62 49.69
N LEU A 6 -51.37 30.36 49.32
CA LEU A 6 -50.39 29.30 49.24
C LEU A 6 -49.67 29.40 47.88
N MET A 7 -48.39 29.72 47.93
CA MET A 7 -47.52 29.81 46.68
C MET A 7 -46.90 28.45 46.39
N LEU A 8 -47.43 27.74 45.39
CA LEU A 8 -46.82 26.49 44.85
C LEU A 8 -45.67 26.85 43.92
N THR A 9 -44.47 26.57 44.39
CA THR A 9 -43.26 26.61 43.51
C THR A 9 -43.15 25.30 42.73
N PHE A 10 -43.38 25.37 41.41
CA PHE A 10 -43.06 24.28 40.48
C PHE A 10 -41.56 24.23 40.26
N LEU A 11 -40.89 23.22 40.78
CA LEU A 11 -39.49 22.91 40.49
C LEU A 11 -39.45 22.07 39.19
N SER A 12 -39.23 22.70 38.05
CA SER A 12 -39.02 22.02 36.77
C SER A 12 -37.66 21.37 36.75
N LEU A 13 -37.64 20.05 36.92
CA LEU A 13 -36.44 19.21 36.74
C LEU A 13 -36.12 19.09 35.23
N LEU A 14 -35.17 19.87 34.73
CA LEU A 14 -34.61 19.72 33.37
C LEU A 14 -33.75 18.44 33.32
N LEU A 15 -34.34 17.36 32.82
CA LEU A 15 -33.58 16.16 32.41
C LEU A 15 -32.75 16.50 31.18
N LEU A 16 -31.48 16.83 31.40
CA LEU A 16 -30.46 16.84 30.35
C LEU A 16 -30.20 15.39 29.90
N THR A 17 -30.91 14.95 28.88
CA THR A 17 -30.54 13.75 28.12
C THR A 17 -29.29 14.07 27.32
N SER A 18 -28.11 13.76 27.83
CA SER A 18 -26.89 13.69 27.06
C SER A 18 -27.07 12.57 26.04
N SER A 19 -27.41 12.94 24.80
CA SER A 19 -27.27 12.06 23.66
C SER A 19 -25.79 11.71 23.55
N LEU A 20 -25.42 10.53 24.02
CA LEU A 20 -24.17 9.89 23.64
C LEU A 20 -24.19 9.75 22.12
N VAL A 21 -23.49 10.64 21.45
CA VAL A 21 -23.13 10.45 20.05
C VAL A 21 -22.26 9.19 20.04
N ASN A 22 -22.89 8.05 19.73
CA ASN A 22 -22.16 6.86 19.36
C ASN A 22 -21.29 7.23 18.15
N ALA A 23 -20.02 7.55 18.39
CA ALA A 23 -19.02 7.51 17.33
C ALA A 23 -19.15 6.12 16.72
N ASN A 24 -19.61 6.04 15.47
CA ASN A 24 -19.76 4.77 14.77
C ASN A 24 -18.44 4.01 14.91
N GLU A 25 -18.44 2.98 15.73
CA GLU A 25 -17.29 2.13 15.93
C GLU A 25 -16.95 1.52 14.57
N LEU A 26 -15.72 1.74 14.09
CA LEU A 26 -15.29 1.20 12.81
C LEU A 26 -15.32 -0.33 12.88
N GLU A 27 -16.16 -0.93 12.03
CA GLU A 27 -16.34 -2.38 11.94
C GLU A 27 -15.42 -2.97 10.86
N VAL A 28 -15.12 -4.25 11.01
CA VAL A 28 -14.43 -5.02 9.96
C VAL A 28 -15.27 -5.02 8.69
N GLY A 29 -14.63 -4.71 7.58
CA GLY A 29 -15.29 -4.55 6.29
C GLY A 29 -15.78 -3.11 6.02
N SER A 30 -15.78 -2.20 6.99
CA SER A 30 -16.13 -0.80 6.75
C SER A 30 -15.04 -0.05 5.96
N ILE A 31 -15.47 1.01 5.27
CA ILE A 31 -14.59 1.94 4.58
C ILE A 31 -14.50 3.20 5.43
N THR A 32 -13.27 3.63 5.73
CA THR A 32 -13.04 4.88 6.45
C THR A 32 -12.12 5.81 5.67
N THR A 33 -12.20 7.11 5.97
CA THR A 33 -11.30 8.11 5.42
C THR A 33 -10.23 8.42 6.46
N VAL A 34 -8.97 8.34 6.05
CA VAL A 34 -7.82 8.66 6.89
C VAL A 34 -6.86 9.58 6.14
N THR A 35 -6.04 10.32 6.86
CA THR A 35 -4.87 10.97 6.28
C THR A 35 -3.71 9.97 6.17
N LEU A 36 -2.78 10.18 5.25
CA LEU A 36 -1.59 9.32 5.16
C LEU A 36 -0.76 9.37 6.46
N GLY A 37 -0.83 10.47 7.18
CA GLY A 37 -0.10 10.65 8.44
C GLY A 37 -0.65 9.85 9.63
N GLU A 38 -1.88 9.32 9.53
CA GLU A 38 -2.50 8.45 10.53
C GLU A 38 -2.14 6.98 10.33
N LEU A 39 -1.48 6.64 9.22
CA LEU A 39 -1.18 5.26 8.84
C LEU A 39 0.23 4.86 9.31
N HIS A 40 0.30 3.79 10.09
CA HIS A 40 1.54 3.17 10.53
C HIS A 40 1.93 2.03 9.59
N PRO A 41 3.18 1.99 9.08
CA PRO A 41 3.67 0.90 8.25
C PRO A 41 3.77 -0.43 8.99
N THR A 42 3.67 -1.53 8.22
CA THR A 42 3.85 -2.91 8.70
C THR A 42 5.02 -3.62 8.01
N GLN A 43 5.86 -2.87 7.31
CA GLN A 43 7.08 -3.33 6.66
C GLN A 43 8.16 -2.26 6.73
N PRO A 44 9.46 -2.62 6.88
CA PRO A 44 10.55 -1.63 7.02
C PRO A 44 11.06 -1.09 5.69
N ALA A 45 10.83 -1.81 4.60
CA ALA A 45 11.38 -1.49 3.29
C ALA A 45 10.31 -1.47 2.20
N ILE A 46 10.56 -0.69 1.16
CA ILE A 46 9.78 -0.67 -0.08
C ILE A 46 10.73 -0.68 -1.28
N GLY A 47 10.22 -1.12 -2.45
CA GLY A 47 10.93 -0.93 -3.71
C GLY A 47 10.76 0.51 -4.19
N TYR A 48 11.78 1.36 -4.03
CA TYR A 48 11.72 2.76 -4.44
C TYR A 48 11.42 2.91 -5.93
N ASP A 49 11.96 2.04 -6.78
CA ASP A 49 11.74 2.10 -8.21
C ASP A 49 10.25 1.87 -8.59
N GLN A 50 9.48 1.12 -7.77
CA GLN A 50 8.04 1.01 -7.97
C GLN A 50 7.32 2.34 -7.66
N VAL A 51 7.78 3.09 -6.67
CA VAL A 51 7.24 4.44 -6.36
C VAL A 51 7.65 5.42 -7.45
N TYR A 52 8.90 5.41 -7.87
CA TYR A 52 9.40 6.24 -8.99
C TYR A 52 8.64 6.00 -10.29
N TYR A 53 8.29 4.74 -10.59
CA TYR A 53 7.41 4.44 -11.72
C TYR A 53 6.06 5.16 -11.63
N LYS A 54 5.41 5.13 -10.45
CA LYS A 54 4.13 5.82 -10.26
C LYS A 54 4.27 7.32 -10.45
N LEU A 55 5.27 7.92 -9.82
CA LEU A 55 5.56 9.36 -9.91
C LEU A 55 5.92 9.77 -11.34
N GLY A 56 6.78 9.03 -12.03
CA GLY A 56 7.13 9.28 -13.43
C GLY A 56 5.93 9.17 -14.37
N ARG A 57 5.04 8.20 -14.11
CA ARG A 57 3.78 8.07 -14.86
C ARG A 57 2.85 9.24 -14.61
N PHE A 58 2.76 9.75 -13.37
CA PHE A 58 1.94 10.93 -13.03
C PHE A 58 2.46 12.19 -13.70
N GLN A 59 3.80 12.37 -13.79
CA GLN A 59 4.40 13.51 -14.50
C GLN A 59 4.16 13.45 -16.01
N ALA A 60 4.28 12.26 -16.61
CA ALA A 60 4.12 12.08 -18.05
C ALA A 60 2.65 12.12 -18.51
N ASP A 61 1.73 11.72 -17.66
CA ASP A 61 0.29 11.69 -17.93
C ASP A 61 -0.48 12.01 -16.63
N PRO A 62 -0.87 13.29 -16.42
CA PRO A 62 -1.60 13.71 -15.24
C PRO A 62 -2.90 12.93 -14.98
N LYS A 63 -3.56 12.41 -16.05
CA LYS A 63 -4.72 11.54 -15.91
C LYS A 63 -4.42 10.33 -15.00
N LYS A 64 -3.22 9.80 -15.10
CA LYS A 64 -2.80 8.61 -14.34
C LYS A 64 -2.69 8.84 -12.84
N GLN A 65 -2.45 10.08 -12.42
CA GLN A 65 -2.51 10.45 -11.01
C GLN A 65 -3.94 10.35 -10.47
N PHE A 66 -4.90 10.93 -11.17
CA PHE A 66 -6.30 10.86 -10.79
C PHE A 66 -6.89 9.45 -10.94
N ASP A 67 -6.53 8.72 -12.01
CA ASP A 67 -6.89 7.29 -12.15
C ASP A 67 -6.48 6.49 -10.92
N GLU A 68 -5.21 6.62 -10.48
CA GLU A 68 -4.67 5.88 -9.32
C GLU A 68 -5.37 6.25 -8.00
N ILE A 69 -5.75 7.52 -7.81
CA ILE A 69 -6.50 7.98 -6.63
C ILE A 69 -7.90 7.37 -6.64
N CYS A 70 -8.60 7.42 -7.76
CA CYS A 70 -9.93 6.82 -7.90
C CYS A 70 -9.87 5.30 -7.70
N GLU A 71 -8.90 4.62 -8.30
CA GLU A 71 -8.66 3.18 -8.11
C GLU A 71 -8.42 2.83 -6.64
N ALA A 72 -7.56 3.60 -5.96
CA ALA A 72 -7.26 3.38 -4.54
C ALA A 72 -8.48 3.57 -3.63
N ASN A 73 -9.43 4.41 -4.02
CA ASN A 73 -10.70 4.63 -3.33
C ASN A 73 -11.80 3.63 -3.76
N GLY A 74 -11.49 2.65 -4.60
CA GLY A 74 -12.47 1.69 -5.13
C GLY A 74 -13.48 2.29 -6.09
N GLN A 75 -13.11 3.37 -6.81
CA GLN A 75 -13.96 4.14 -7.71
C GLN A 75 -13.64 3.91 -9.20
N LYS A 76 -12.85 2.86 -9.52
CA LYS A 76 -12.38 2.47 -10.84
C LYS A 76 -11.32 3.43 -11.38
N GLY A 77 -11.68 4.45 -12.15
CA GLY A 77 -10.77 5.44 -12.71
C GLY A 77 -11.36 6.84 -12.63
N VAL A 78 -10.66 7.82 -13.19
CA VAL A 78 -11.18 9.20 -13.30
C VAL A 78 -12.06 9.33 -14.53
N SER A 79 -13.27 9.85 -14.35
CA SER A 79 -14.21 10.17 -15.43
C SER A 79 -14.02 11.59 -15.95
N HIS A 80 -13.77 12.54 -15.06
CA HIS A 80 -13.57 13.94 -15.43
C HIS A 80 -12.48 14.61 -14.59
N PHE A 81 -11.60 15.35 -15.24
CA PHE A 81 -10.65 16.27 -14.65
C PHE A 81 -10.26 17.36 -15.67
N ASN A 82 -9.69 18.46 -15.22
CA ASN A 82 -9.19 19.57 -16.06
C ASN A 82 -7.89 20.14 -15.52
N THR A 83 -7.35 21.18 -16.14
CA THR A 83 -6.08 21.80 -15.76
C THR A 83 -6.08 22.42 -14.37
N GLY A 84 -7.25 22.74 -13.81
CA GLY A 84 -7.42 23.27 -12.45
C GLY A 84 -7.63 22.17 -11.40
N SER A 85 -7.77 20.91 -11.81
CA SER A 85 -7.97 19.79 -10.87
C SER A 85 -6.74 19.57 -10.02
N MET A 86 -6.93 19.38 -8.71
CA MET A 86 -5.87 19.11 -7.74
C MET A 86 -6.19 17.88 -6.91
N PRO A 87 -5.24 16.95 -6.71
CA PRO A 87 -5.45 15.70 -5.99
C PRO A 87 -6.01 15.87 -4.58
N ASN A 88 -5.60 16.93 -3.87
CA ASN A 88 -5.96 17.21 -2.48
C ASN A 88 -7.19 18.12 -2.33
N ILE A 89 -7.78 18.60 -3.43
CA ILE A 89 -8.98 19.44 -3.40
C ILE A 89 -10.22 18.57 -3.69
N PRO A 90 -11.13 18.41 -2.71
CA PRO A 90 -12.38 17.68 -2.93
C PRO A 90 -13.17 18.24 -4.10
N ASN A 91 -13.79 17.35 -4.89
CA ASN A 91 -14.63 17.69 -6.04
C ASN A 91 -13.92 18.43 -7.18
N SER A 92 -12.60 18.59 -7.18
CA SER A 92 -11.84 19.17 -8.30
C SER A 92 -11.73 18.21 -9.50
N PHE A 93 -12.04 16.93 -9.29
CA PHE A 93 -12.14 15.88 -10.30
C PHE A 93 -13.25 14.90 -9.92
N GLN A 94 -13.68 14.06 -10.87
CA GLN A 94 -14.72 13.06 -10.66
C GLN A 94 -14.20 11.67 -11.02
N CYS A 95 -14.59 10.67 -10.24
CA CYS A 95 -14.29 9.27 -10.53
C CYS A 95 -15.48 8.58 -11.20
N ASP A 96 -15.23 7.47 -11.92
CA ASP A 96 -16.22 6.72 -12.68
C ASP A 96 -17.34 6.12 -11.82
N LYS A 97 -17.02 5.70 -10.60
CA LYS A 97 -17.91 4.95 -9.71
C LYS A 97 -18.00 5.58 -8.32
N ALA A 98 -18.99 5.17 -7.56
CA ALA A 98 -19.06 5.48 -6.14
C ALA A 98 -17.90 4.81 -5.37
N VAL A 99 -17.54 5.40 -4.22
CA VAL A 99 -16.52 4.85 -3.32
C VAL A 99 -16.86 3.42 -2.94
N GLY A 100 -15.86 2.54 -3.01
CA GLY A 100 -15.98 1.14 -2.61
C GLY A 100 -16.71 0.23 -3.61
N THR A 101 -17.10 0.71 -4.79
CA THR A 101 -17.67 -0.15 -5.85
C THR A 101 -16.71 -1.27 -6.24
N GLU A 102 -15.40 -0.95 -6.35
CA GLU A 102 -14.31 -1.89 -6.61
C GLU A 102 -13.50 -2.11 -5.32
N LYS A 103 -14.16 -2.62 -4.27
CA LYS A 103 -13.60 -2.72 -2.92
C LYS A 103 -12.30 -3.52 -2.87
N GLN A 104 -12.13 -4.51 -3.74
CA GLN A 104 -10.93 -5.34 -3.89
C GLN A 104 -9.70 -4.55 -4.36
N ALA A 105 -9.86 -3.36 -4.96
CA ALA A 105 -8.77 -2.47 -5.35
C ALA A 105 -8.30 -1.55 -4.21
N MET A 106 -9.11 -1.41 -3.16
CA MET A 106 -8.83 -0.53 -2.04
C MET A 106 -7.70 -1.07 -1.17
N LYS A 107 -7.02 -0.13 -0.48
CA LYS A 107 -5.95 -0.49 0.45
C LYS A 107 -6.53 -0.80 1.82
N THR A 108 -5.82 -1.65 2.56
CA THR A 108 -6.36 -2.26 3.78
C THR A 108 -5.58 -1.86 5.02
N ILE A 109 -6.32 -1.72 6.12
CA ILE A 109 -5.78 -1.44 7.44
C ILE A 109 -6.32 -2.43 8.48
N VAL A 110 -5.61 -2.51 9.59
CA VAL A 110 -6.10 -3.08 10.85
C VAL A 110 -6.11 -2.02 11.93
N ILE A 111 -6.95 -2.22 12.96
CA ILE A 111 -7.03 -1.34 14.13
C ILE A 111 -6.29 -2.02 15.28
N ALA A 112 -5.29 -1.35 15.86
CA ALA A 112 -4.53 -1.83 17.00
C ALA A 112 -5.24 -1.57 18.34
N PRO A 113 -4.81 -2.19 19.46
CA PRO A 113 -5.39 -1.98 20.79
C PRO A 113 -5.42 -0.51 21.26
N ASN A 114 -4.46 0.27 20.81
CA ASN A 114 -4.37 1.71 21.12
C ASN A 114 -5.19 2.60 20.15
N GLY A 115 -6.01 2.01 19.27
CA GLY A 115 -6.82 2.71 18.28
C GLY A 115 -6.06 3.18 17.03
N GLN A 116 -4.77 2.95 16.93
CA GLN A 116 -3.98 3.33 15.74
C GLN A 116 -4.26 2.42 14.54
N TYR A 117 -4.07 2.97 13.32
CA TYR A 117 -4.29 2.28 12.05
C TYR A 117 -2.97 1.77 11.48
N TYR A 118 -2.87 0.47 11.26
CA TYR A 118 -1.70 -0.16 10.64
C TYR A 118 -2.03 -0.60 9.22
N LEU A 119 -1.25 -0.11 8.25
CA LEU A 119 -1.43 -0.37 6.82
C LEU A 119 -0.98 -1.81 6.49
N THR A 120 -1.86 -2.65 5.97
CA THR A 120 -1.54 -4.04 5.61
C THR A 120 -1.34 -4.24 4.10
N ASP A 121 -1.91 -3.36 3.26
CA ASP A 121 -1.63 -3.27 1.82
C ASP A 121 -1.62 -1.80 1.37
N GLY A 122 -0.79 -1.49 0.37
CA GLY A 122 -0.76 -0.17 -0.25
C GLY A 122 0.47 0.68 0.02
N HIS A 123 1.50 0.18 0.70
CA HIS A 123 2.71 0.94 1.06
C HIS A 123 3.32 1.67 -0.15
N HIS A 124 3.45 1.04 -1.32
CA HIS A 124 4.01 1.70 -2.51
C HIS A 124 3.07 2.77 -3.09
N THR A 125 1.76 2.52 -3.13
CA THR A 125 0.77 3.48 -3.64
C THR A 125 0.69 4.71 -2.72
N PHE A 126 0.61 4.49 -1.42
CA PHE A 126 0.48 5.59 -0.47
C PHE A 126 1.80 6.37 -0.28
N ASN A 127 2.96 5.73 -0.46
CA ASN A 127 4.21 6.46 -0.57
C ASN A 127 4.29 7.30 -1.85
N ALA A 128 3.73 6.84 -2.99
CA ALA A 128 3.60 7.66 -4.18
C ALA A 128 2.67 8.88 -3.95
N PHE A 129 1.55 8.68 -3.25
CA PHE A 129 0.65 9.78 -2.89
C PHE A 129 1.28 10.75 -1.87
N TRP A 130 2.15 10.25 -0.99
CA TRP A 130 2.92 11.13 -0.10
C TRP A 130 3.90 12.02 -0.87
N GLN A 131 4.59 11.47 -1.88
CA GLN A 131 5.62 12.17 -2.65
C GLN A 131 5.11 13.01 -3.82
N MET A 132 3.90 12.73 -4.32
CA MET A 132 3.35 13.46 -5.47
C MET A 132 3.10 14.94 -5.15
N ARG A 133 3.06 15.77 -6.19
CA ARG A 133 2.64 17.17 -6.05
C ARG A 133 1.23 17.25 -5.42
N ASN A 134 1.06 18.11 -4.43
CA ASN A 134 -0.17 18.25 -3.63
C ASN A 134 -0.56 16.97 -2.86
N GLY A 135 0.41 16.10 -2.57
CA GLY A 135 0.29 14.95 -1.67
C GLY A 135 0.68 15.30 -0.24
N GLY A 136 1.41 14.36 0.41
CA GLY A 136 1.99 14.56 1.74
C GLY A 136 1.15 14.03 2.89
N LYS A 137 1.60 14.33 4.11
CA LYS A 137 1.05 13.79 5.36
C LYS A 137 -0.47 13.98 5.51
N GLN A 138 -1.00 15.10 5.03
CA GLN A 138 -2.43 15.46 5.17
C GLN A 138 -3.30 14.94 4.01
N PHE A 139 -2.71 14.25 3.02
CA PHE A 139 -3.46 13.71 1.91
C PHE A 139 -4.44 12.63 2.40
N LYS A 140 -5.72 12.79 2.05
CA LYS A 140 -6.80 11.90 2.49
C LYS A 140 -7.00 10.74 1.50
N VAL A 141 -7.11 9.55 2.05
CA VAL A 141 -7.39 8.31 1.30
C VAL A 141 -8.53 7.54 1.97
N LYS A 142 -9.17 6.67 1.21
CA LYS A 142 -10.17 5.74 1.74
C LYS A 142 -9.57 4.34 1.82
N VAL A 143 -9.74 3.71 2.99
CA VAL A 143 -9.18 2.39 3.31
C VAL A 143 -10.24 1.47 3.86
N VAL A 144 -10.02 0.16 3.72
CA VAL A 144 -10.90 -0.88 4.26
C VAL A 144 -10.32 -1.43 5.56
N VAL A 145 -11.11 -1.47 6.61
CA VAL A 145 -10.75 -2.18 7.84
C VAL A 145 -10.89 -3.68 7.61
N VAL A 146 -9.79 -4.42 7.63
CA VAL A 146 -9.81 -5.88 7.42
C VAL A 146 -9.75 -6.68 8.69
N LYS A 147 -9.29 -6.06 9.79
CA LYS A 147 -9.27 -6.70 11.11
C LYS A 147 -9.24 -5.66 12.23
N ASP A 148 -9.88 -6.01 13.32
CA ASP A 148 -9.92 -5.22 14.56
C ASP A 148 -9.23 -6.01 15.68
N TYR A 149 -8.17 -5.43 16.23
CA TYR A 149 -7.41 -6.02 17.33
C TYR A 149 -7.56 -5.23 18.63
N ARG A 150 -8.55 -4.30 18.74
CA ARG A 150 -8.76 -3.48 19.93
C ARG A 150 -9.03 -4.29 21.19
N ALA A 151 -9.57 -5.49 21.04
CA ALA A 151 -9.82 -6.41 22.16
C ALA A 151 -8.52 -7.09 22.70
N LEU A 152 -7.39 -6.97 22.05
CA LEU A 152 -6.14 -7.54 22.55
C LEU A 152 -5.59 -6.71 23.72
N PRO A 153 -5.03 -7.35 24.76
CA PRO A 153 -4.69 -6.66 26.01
C PRO A 153 -3.46 -5.74 25.89
N THR A 154 -2.58 -5.97 24.93
CA THR A 154 -1.31 -5.23 24.80
C THR A 154 -0.84 -5.10 23.35
N MET A 155 0.03 -4.12 23.08
CA MET A 155 0.72 -4.02 21.78
C MET A 155 1.63 -5.22 21.50
N THR A 156 2.18 -5.87 22.49
CA THR A 156 2.94 -7.11 22.31
C THR A 156 2.04 -8.25 21.79
N ALA A 157 0.83 -8.39 22.34
CA ALA A 157 -0.16 -9.36 21.85
C ALA A 157 -0.61 -9.03 20.42
N PHE A 158 -0.79 -7.73 20.13
CA PHE A 158 -1.09 -7.25 18.77
C PHE A 158 -0.02 -7.66 17.76
N TRP A 159 1.25 -7.40 18.02
CA TRP A 159 2.32 -7.75 17.07
C TRP A 159 2.50 -9.26 16.89
N LYS A 160 2.28 -10.05 17.94
CA LYS A 160 2.22 -11.52 17.81
C LYS A 160 1.09 -11.95 16.88
N ALA A 161 -0.09 -11.33 17.00
CA ALA A 161 -1.22 -11.60 16.12
C ALA A 161 -0.95 -11.13 14.67
N MET A 162 -0.35 -9.94 14.48
CA MET A 162 0.06 -9.42 13.17
C MET A 162 0.99 -10.37 12.42
N VAL A 163 1.99 -10.94 13.11
CA VAL A 163 2.91 -11.94 12.53
C VAL A 163 2.16 -13.23 12.19
N LYS A 164 1.36 -13.76 13.12
CA LYS A 164 0.57 -14.98 12.93
C LYS A 164 -0.39 -14.87 11.74
N ASP A 165 -1.02 -13.72 11.57
CA ASP A 165 -2.02 -13.47 10.54
C ASP A 165 -1.41 -13.02 9.20
N GLY A 166 -0.07 -12.92 9.10
CA GLY A 166 0.63 -12.52 7.88
C GLY A 166 0.40 -11.04 7.50
N ASN A 167 0.11 -10.18 8.48
CA ASN A 167 -0.18 -8.75 8.27
C ASN A 167 1.04 -7.83 8.45
N THR A 168 2.22 -8.39 8.67
CA THR A 168 3.47 -7.65 8.82
C THR A 168 4.63 -8.39 8.20
N TRP A 169 5.62 -7.64 7.68
CA TRP A 169 6.88 -8.15 7.17
C TRP A 169 8.02 -7.60 8.01
N LEU A 170 8.72 -8.47 8.74
CA LEU A 170 9.79 -8.11 9.68
C LEU A 170 11.18 -8.52 9.15
N GLN A 171 11.45 -8.15 7.90
CA GLN A 171 12.81 -8.25 7.33
C GLN A 171 13.15 -6.93 6.64
N ASN A 172 14.38 -6.47 6.85
CA ASN A 172 14.90 -5.24 6.28
C ASN A 172 15.28 -5.41 4.78
N SER A 173 15.82 -4.36 4.17
CA SER A 173 16.20 -4.34 2.74
C SER A 173 17.37 -5.27 2.42
N THR A 174 18.15 -5.70 3.40
CA THR A 174 19.23 -6.69 3.25
C THR A 174 18.75 -8.12 3.45
N GLY A 175 17.54 -8.32 3.99
CA GLY A 175 16.94 -9.62 4.26
C GLY A 175 17.13 -10.10 5.72
N ASP A 176 17.69 -9.25 6.59
CA ASP A 176 17.87 -9.55 8.00
C ASP A 176 16.55 -9.41 8.75
N THR A 177 16.32 -10.30 9.71
CA THR A 177 15.15 -10.22 10.59
C THR A 177 15.27 -9.05 11.55
N ILE A 178 14.20 -8.28 11.66
CA ILE A 178 14.07 -7.14 12.58
C ILE A 178 12.94 -7.37 13.58
N THR A 179 12.89 -6.54 14.61
CA THR A 179 11.75 -6.48 15.53
C THR A 179 10.74 -5.43 15.07
N TYR A 180 9.50 -5.52 15.54
CA TYR A 180 8.46 -4.54 15.17
C TYR A 180 8.77 -3.10 15.65
N GLN A 181 9.62 -2.94 16.68
CA GLN A 181 10.08 -1.64 17.16
C GLN A 181 10.98 -0.91 16.15
N GLN A 182 11.54 -1.63 15.19
CA GLN A 182 12.39 -1.09 14.12
C GLN A 182 11.58 -0.74 12.86
N LEU A 183 10.26 -0.96 12.85
CA LEU A 183 9.40 -0.51 11.76
C LEU A 183 9.34 1.02 11.71
N PRO A 184 9.21 1.61 10.52
CA PRO A 184 8.95 3.04 10.38
C PRO A 184 7.66 3.44 11.13
N THR A 185 7.66 4.60 11.74
CA THR A 185 6.50 5.13 12.47
C THR A 185 5.48 5.84 11.57
N SER A 186 5.86 6.18 10.35
CA SER A 186 4.99 6.87 9.39
C SER A 186 5.35 6.53 7.95
N LEU A 187 4.43 6.79 7.03
CA LEU A 187 4.69 6.77 5.59
C LEU A 187 5.65 7.90 5.20
N GLY A 188 6.04 7.95 3.94
CA GLY A 188 7.06 8.81 3.37
C GLY A 188 8.32 8.01 3.04
N MET A 189 8.77 8.05 1.79
CA MET A 189 9.87 7.20 1.30
C MET A 189 11.13 7.27 2.16
N ALA A 190 11.46 8.46 2.69
CA ALA A 190 12.64 8.67 3.53
C ALA A 190 12.62 7.87 4.84
N ASN A 191 11.46 7.37 5.27
CA ASN A 191 11.31 6.56 6.47
C ASN A 191 11.50 5.06 6.21
N PHE A 192 11.57 4.65 4.96
CA PHE A 192 11.72 3.26 4.56
C PHE A 192 13.12 3.00 4.00
N GLU A 193 13.57 1.78 4.13
CA GLU A 193 14.72 1.32 3.38
C GLU A 193 14.35 1.01 1.91
N ASN A 194 15.30 1.24 1.00
CA ASN A 194 15.13 0.90 -0.41
C ASN A 194 15.52 -0.56 -0.67
N ASP A 195 14.55 -1.42 -0.92
CA ASP A 195 14.78 -2.80 -1.32
C ASP A 195 14.87 -2.92 -2.85
N LYS A 196 16.10 -3.03 -3.38
CA LYS A 196 16.36 -3.20 -4.81
C LYS A 196 15.76 -4.51 -5.34
N TYR A 197 15.79 -5.59 -4.57
CA TYR A 197 15.21 -6.88 -4.96
C TYR A 197 13.70 -6.79 -5.05
N ARG A 198 13.06 -6.13 -4.08
CA ARG A 198 11.62 -5.85 -4.12
C ARG A 198 11.24 -5.02 -5.35
N SER A 199 12.09 -4.08 -5.78
CA SER A 199 11.92 -3.29 -6.99
C SER A 199 12.00 -4.16 -8.24
N VAL A 200 13.06 -4.95 -8.41
CA VAL A 200 13.25 -5.81 -9.59
C VAL A 200 12.15 -6.88 -9.66
N MET A 201 11.73 -7.44 -8.53
CA MET A 201 10.60 -8.37 -8.47
C MET A 201 9.29 -7.76 -9.00
N TYR A 202 9.03 -6.48 -8.75
CA TYR A 202 7.86 -5.81 -9.32
C TYR A 202 7.91 -5.76 -10.86
N TYR A 203 9.09 -5.54 -11.45
CA TYR A 203 9.25 -5.45 -12.90
C TYR A 203 9.41 -6.82 -13.58
N SER A 204 9.87 -7.86 -12.88
CA SER A 204 9.91 -9.23 -13.42
C SER A 204 8.52 -9.88 -13.49
N ARG A 205 7.50 -9.27 -12.87
CA ARG A 205 6.10 -9.67 -13.02
C ARG A 205 5.68 -9.56 -14.49
N ASN A 206 4.94 -10.55 -14.97
CA ASN A 206 4.60 -10.76 -16.38
C ASN A 206 5.81 -11.04 -17.29
N VAL A 207 6.99 -11.35 -16.73
CA VAL A 207 8.16 -11.81 -17.48
C VAL A 207 8.54 -13.23 -17.08
N GLY A 208 8.80 -13.49 -15.81
CA GLY A 208 9.11 -14.81 -15.27
C GLY A 208 8.08 -15.36 -14.30
N TRP A 209 7.15 -14.53 -13.85
CA TRP A 209 6.09 -14.87 -12.89
C TRP A 209 4.92 -13.88 -12.97
N ASP A 210 3.78 -14.23 -12.36
CA ASP A 210 2.67 -13.31 -12.13
C ASP A 210 1.99 -13.61 -10.80
N LYS A 211 1.11 -12.72 -10.34
CA LYS A 211 0.34 -12.95 -9.13
C LYS A 211 -0.60 -14.14 -9.31
N PRO A 212 -0.64 -15.07 -8.35
CA PRO A 212 -1.65 -16.13 -8.35
C PRO A 212 -3.06 -15.55 -8.18
N ASN A 213 -4.07 -16.35 -8.50
CA ASN A 213 -5.49 -15.94 -8.42
C ASN A 213 -6.02 -15.77 -6.98
N TYR A 214 -5.19 -16.02 -5.98
CA TYR A 214 -5.49 -15.81 -4.58
C TYR A 214 -4.44 -14.85 -3.95
N PRO A 215 -4.84 -14.07 -2.94
CA PRO A 215 -3.92 -13.12 -2.33
C PRO A 215 -2.81 -13.85 -1.53
N VAL A 216 -1.58 -13.45 -1.76
CA VAL A 216 -0.42 -13.83 -0.95
C VAL A 216 0.18 -12.51 -0.41
N PRO A 217 -0.01 -12.20 0.87
CA PRO A 217 0.61 -11.03 1.46
C PRO A 217 2.13 -11.08 1.29
N PHE A 218 2.74 -9.95 1.01
CA PHE A 218 4.20 -9.82 0.85
C PHE A 218 4.83 -10.73 -0.23
N LEU A 219 4.06 -11.15 -1.24
CA LEU A 219 4.46 -12.08 -2.28
C LEU A 219 5.83 -11.76 -2.91
N GLU A 220 6.05 -10.50 -3.29
CA GLU A 220 7.30 -10.07 -3.89
C GLU A 220 8.49 -10.12 -2.92
N PHE A 221 8.26 -9.99 -1.61
CA PHE A 221 9.33 -10.14 -0.61
C PHE A 221 9.74 -11.60 -0.43
N TYR A 222 8.81 -12.54 -0.44
CA TYR A 222 9.14 -13.97 -0.43
C TYR A 222 10.01 -14.34 -1.63
N TRP A 223 9.64 -13.89 -2.84
CA TRP A 223 10.45 -14.04 -4.03
C TRP A 223 11.81 -13.35 -3.92
N SER A 224 11.86 -12.14 -3.37
CA SER A 224 13.10 -11.39 -3.14
C SER A 224 14.09 -12.16 -2.28
N LYS A 225 13.62 -12.88 -1.27
CA LYS A 225 14.48 -13.77 -0.44
C LYS A 225 15.15 -14.85 -1.27
N GLU A 226 14.43 -15.48 -2.19
CA GLU A 226 15.01 -16.51 -3.05
C GLU A 226 15.99 -15.90 -4.06
N VAL A 227 15.63 -14.78 -4.69
CA VAL A 227 16.50 -14.13 -5.68
C VAL A 227 17.82 -13.67 -5.06
N ARG A 228 17.83 -13.19 -3.81
CA ARG A 228 19.07 -12.81 -3.09
C ARG A 228 20.08 -13.96 -2.97
N LYS A 229 19.63 -15.22 -2.96
CA LYS A 229 20.52 -16.38 -2.82
C LYS A 229 21.35 -16.65 -4.07
N GLY A 230 20.87 -16.24 -5.26
CA GLY A 230 21.52 -16.58 -6.53
C GLY A 230 21.87 -15.40 -7.45
N ILE A 231 21.29 -14.22 -7.19
CA ILE A 231 21.50 -13.03 -8.02
C ILE A 231 21.99 -11.88 -7.13
N ASP A 232 23.19 -11.38 -7.40
CA ASP A 232 23.68 -10.13 -6.78
C ASP A 232 23.29 -8.93 -7.65
N LEU A 233 22.31 -8.16 -7.22
CA LEU A 233 21.82 -6.98 -7.94
C LEU A 233 22.82 -5.81 -7.96
N ASN A 234 23.89 -5.81 -7.17
CA ASN A 234 24.93 -4.78 -7.24
C ASN A 234 25.80 -4.90 -8.50
N ARG A 235 25.72 -6.02 -9.22
CA ARG A 235 26.40 -6.24 -10.51
C ARG A 235 25.74 -5.55 -11.69
N TYR A 236 24.55 -4.96 -11.50
CA TYR A 236 23.77 -4.32 -12.55
C TYR A 236 23.68 -2.81 -12.31
N ASP A 237 23.85 -2.04 -13.37
CA ASP A 237 23.55 -0.60 -13.34
C ASP A 237 22.03 -0.40 -13.40
N LEU A 238 21.39 -0.30 -12.24
CA LEU A 238 19.94 -0.08 -12.14
C LEU A 238 19.52 1.39 -12.38
N THR A 239 20.42 2.22 -12.95
CA THR A 239 20.10 3.57 -13.41
C THR A 239 20.03 3.65 -14.95
N SER A 240 20.43 2.58 -15.64
CA SER A 240 20.40 2.50 -17.10
C SER A 240 19.36 1.51 -17.63
N VAL A 241 18.86 1.77 -18.83
CA VAL A 241 17.96 0.87 -19.57
C VAL A 241 18.58 -0.51 -19.76
N LYS A 242 19.88 -0.54 -20.14
CA LYS A 242 20.62 -1.79 -20.39
C LYS A 242 20.74 -2.63 -19.12
N GLY A 243 21.23 -2.03 -18.05
CA GLY A 243 21.46 -2.74 -16.79
C GLY A 243 20.13 -3.21 -16.13
N TYR A 244 19.10 -2.37 -16.18
CA TYR A 244 17.77 -2.75 -15.65
C TYR A 244 17.14 -3.89 -16.47
N ARG A 245 17.26 -3.85 -17.81
CA ARG A 245 16.79 -4.94 -18.67
C ARG A 245 17.51 -6.24 -18.37
N GLN A 246 18.83 -6.21 -18.20
CA GLN A 246 19.63 -7.39 -17.88
C GLN A 246 19.21 -7.97 -16.52
N ALA A 247 19.06 -7.12 -15.47
CA ALA A 247 18.63 -7.56 -14.16
C ALA A 247 17.25 -8.27 -14.19
N ILE A 248 16.26 -7.70 -14.90
CA ILE A 248 14.95 -8.32 -15.05
C ILE A 248 15.06 -9.66 -15.79
N THR A 249 15.86 -9.72 -16.83
CA THR A 249 16.05 -10.94 -17.63
C THR A 249 16.66 -12.05 -16.79
N ASP A 250 17.77 -11.77 -16.10
CA ASP A 250 18.50 -12.76 -15.30
C ASP A 250 17.67 -13.23 -14.11
N VAL A 251 17.00 -12.30 -13.40
CA VAL A 251 16.06 -12.65 -12.33
C VAL A 251 14.92 -13.52 -12.87
N SER A 252 14.34 -13.19 -14.02
CA SER A 252 13.25 -13.99 -14.59
C SER A 252 13.70 -15.40 -14.95
N HIS A 253 14.88 -15.56 -15.56
CA HIS A 253 15.45 -16.89 -15.84
C HIS A 253 15.77 -17.66 -14.56
N TYR A 254 16.29 -16.98 -13.53
CA TYR A 254 16.52 -17.60 -12.23
C TYR A 254 15.23 -18.15 -11.62
N LEU A 255 14.14 -17.36 -11.65
CA LEU A 255 12.83 -17.78 -11.17
C LEU A 255 12.27 -18.98 -11.94
N LEU A 256 12.38 -18.98 -13.29
CA LEU A 256 11.88 -20.07 -14.14
C LEU A 256 12.58 -21.43 -13.88
N ASN A 257 13.85 -21.39 -13.46
CA ASN A 257 14.63 -22.58 -13.14
C ASN A 257 14.49 -23.03 -11.68
N MET A 258 13.78 -22.27 -10.86
CA MET A 258 13.66 -22.54 -9.43
C MET A 258 12.74 -23.73 -9.18
N LYS A 259 13.25 -24.70 -8.43
CA LYS A 259 12.49 -25.85 -7.92
C LYS A 259 12.48 -25.76 -6.39
N SER A 260 11.45 -25.16 -5.85
CA SER A 260 11.28 -25.04 -4.39
C SER A 260 9.83 -25.28 -4.04
N ASP A 261 9.61 -25.97 -2.95
CA ASP A 261 8.31 -26.23 -2.32
C ASP A 261 8.00 -25.23 -1.19
N ASN A 262 8.95 -24.33 -0.91
CA ASN A 262 8.82 -23.33 0.15
C ASN A 262 9.51 -22.01 -0.21
N ILE A 263 8.92 -21.27 -1.16
CA ILE A 263 9.47 -19.98 -1.62
C ILE A 263 9.60 -18.98 -0.47
N GLY A 264 10.83 -18.60 -0.16
CA GLY A 264 11.14 -17.58 0.85
C GLY A 264 10.65 -17.88 2.26
N GLY A 265 10.18 -19.11 2.53
CA GLY A 265 9.54 -19.48 3.80
C GLY A 265 8.03 -19.27 3.81
N SER A 266 7.39 -19.12 2.65
CA SER A 266 5.94 -18.93 2.50
C SER A 266 5.12 -20.21 2.71
N GLY A 267 5.75 -21.39 2.76
CA GLY A 267 5.07 -22.68 2.73
C GLY A 267 4.44 -23.02 1.38
N LYS A 268 4.80 -22.29 0.30
CA LYS A 268 4.23 -22.45 -1.03
C LYS A 268 5.30 -22.76 -2.06
N THR A 269 4.92 -23.60 -3.03
CA THR A 269 5.78 -23.95 -4.17
C THR A 269 5.97 -22.76 -5.12
N ALA A 270 6.98 -22.82 -5.98
CA ALA A 270 7.21 -21.80 -7.00
C ALA A 270 5.98 -21.62 -7.93
N LYS A 271 5.31 -22.72 -8.30
CA LYS A 271 4.06 -22.68 -9.09
C LYS A 271 2.92 -21.96 -8.38
N GLU A 272 2.68 -22.27 -7.11
CA GLU A 272 1.67 -21.60 -6.29
C GLU A 272 1.99 -20.10 -6.09
N MET A 273 3.26 -19.73 -6.12
CA MET A 273 3.71 -18.35 -6.05
C MET A 273 3.71 -17.63 -7.41
N GLY A 274 3.15 -18.28 -8.45
CA GLY A 274 2.91 -17.68 -9.76
C GLY A 274 4.06 -17.79 -10.76
N GLN A 275 5.02 -18.71 -10.56
CA GLN A 275 6.10 -19.00 -11.51
C GLN A 275 5.52 -19.35 -12.89
N PHE A 276 6.07 -18.77 -13.95
CA PHE A 276 5.75 -19.12 -15.34
C PHE A 276 6.48 -20.41 -15.77
N GLU A 277 5.97 -21.02 -16.82
CA GLU A 277 6.63 -22.18 -17.45
C GLU A 277 7.72 -21.74 -18.45
N SER A 278 7.62 -20.54 -18.98
CA SER A 278 8.56 -20.00 -19.95
C SER A 278 8.69 -18.49 -19.86
N PHE A 279 9.82 -17.98 -20.35
CA PHE A 279 10.13 -16.56 -20.37
C PHE A 279 9.18 -15.78 -21.29
N ASN A 280 8.53 -14.75 -20.77
CA ASN A 280 7.62 -13.90 -21.54
C ASN A 280 8.37 -12.70 -22.15
N GLN A 281 8.92 -12.90 -23.34
CA GLN A 281 9.61 -11.86 -24.10
C GLN A 281 8.73 -10.64 -24.40
N LYS A 282 7.43 -10.85 -24.68
CA LYS A 282 6.47 -9.76 -24.94
C LYS A 282 6.25 -8.92 -23.67
N GLY A 283 6.22 -9.56 -22.51
CA GLY A 283 6.16 -8.91 -21.20
C GLY A 283 7.37 -8.00 -20.99
N LEU A 284 8.58 -8.52 -21.21
CA LEU A 284 9.81 -7.75 -21.10
C LEU A 284 9.82 -6.52 -22.04
N ILE A 285 9.46 -6.68 -23.32
CA ILE A 285 9.42 -5.58 -24.30
C ILE A 285 8.47 -4.46 -23.84
N LYS A 286 7.29 -4.81 -23.30
CA LYS A 286 6.30 -3.83 -22.80
C LYS A 286 6.86 -2.93 -21.71
N LEU A 287 7.75 -3.44 -20.84
CA LEU A 287 8.32 -2.67 -19.74
C LEU A 287 9.17 -1.48 -20.21
N PHE A 288 9.80 -1.63 -21.39
CA PHE A 288 10.72 -0.66 -21.98
C PHE A 288 10.12 0.10 -23.18
N ASN A 289 8.80 0.06 -23.34
CA ASN A 289 8.13 0.86 -24.35
C ASN A 289 8.39 2.36 -24.11
N VAL A 290 8.88 3.08 -25.12
CA VAL A 290 9.32 4.48 -24.98
C VAL A 290 8.21 5.41 -24.48
N LYS A 291 6.95 5.17 -24.89
CA LYS A 291 5.80 6.05 -24.55
C LYS A 291 5.09 5.67 -23.27
N LYS A 292 5.09 4.39 -22.86
CA LYS A 292 4.25 3.89 -21.76
C LYS A 292 4.85 2.72 -20.96
N GLY A 293 6.14 2.46 -21.14
CA GLY A 293 6.82 1.39 -20.39
C GLY A 293 7.03 1.74 -18.95
N LYS A 294 6.78 0.78 -18.06
CA LYS A 294 6.94 0.99 -16.62
C LYS A 294 8.37 1.37 -16.25
N VAL A 295 9.38 0.70 -16.84
CA VAL A 295 10.79 0.99 -16.60
C VAL A 295 11.16 2.34 -17.22
N THR A 296 10.59 2.69 -18.36
CA THR A 296 10.82 3.99 -19.00
C THR A 296 10.37 5.14 -18.10
N TYR A 297 9.16 5.09 -17.55
CA TYR A 297 8.68 6.11 -16.60
C TYR A 297 9.52 6.16 -15.33
N MET A 298 9.88 4.99 -14.80
CA MET A 298 10.68 4.89 -13.59
C MET A 298 12.07 5.52 -13.77
N LEU A 299 12.78 5.15 -14.84
CA LEU A 299 14.12 5.68 -15.11
C LEU A 299 14.08 7.18 -15.43
N ALA A 300 13.08 7.65 -16.18
CA ALA A 300 12.92 9.08 -16.44
C ALA A 300 12.77 9.89 -15.14
N TYR A 301 11.95 9.42 -14.20
CA TYR A 301 11.80 10.06 -12.90
C TYR A 301 13.06 9.95 -12.04
N LYS A 302 13.60 8.75 -11.89
CA LYS A 302 14.78 8.45 -11.06
C LYS A 302 16.01 9.27 -11.46
N ASN A 303 16.22 9.44 -12.78
CA ASN A 303 17.37 10.18 -13.31
C ASN A 303 17.13 11.71 -13.31
N SER A 304 15.95 12.19 -12.90
CA SER A 304 15.64 13.60 -12.70
C SER A 304 15.79 14.07 -11.26
N LEU A 305 16.06 13.16 -10.33
CA LEU A 305 16.31 13.46 -8.90
C LEU A 305 17.75 13.87 -8.68
#